data_c0b170dfb95a037068ad1732a78b5018
#
_entry.id   c0b170dfb95a037068ad1732a78b5018
#
_cell.length_a   1.000
_cell.length_b   1.000
_cell.length_c   1.000
_cell.angle_alpha   90.00
_cell.angle_beta   90.00
_cell.angle_gamma   90.00
#
_symmetry.space_group_name_H-M   'P 1'
#
loop_
_entity.id
_entity.type
_entity.pdbx_description
1 polymer ?
#
loop_
_entity_poly.entity_id
_entity_poly.type
_entity_poly.pdbx_seq_one_letter_code
_entity_poly.pdbx_strand_id
1 'polypeptide(L)'
;MVKMGVGVKLVKNDLKYAEQVFKLSSDQGVKDVLGIKVDHIEDTIGFISYIVQQELEGKVINRIILNELDEVVGITSLKHIDRGDGICHIGTWIGVPFWGQGYNEASKIEILKIAFNDLKMDYVFAGAKESNTRSRRAQEKLAYMTIGVEQEFPKELSIVEKEAKTKCVLNVVKREDFAKFLTSHII
;
A
#
# COMPACT_ATOMS: atom_id res chain seq x y z
N MET A 1 -12.96 -11.70 22.37
CA MET A 1 -11.54 -11.27 22.49
C MET A 1 -11.18 -10.54 21.20
N VAL A 2 -11.12 -9.21 21.26
CA VAL A 2 -10.65 -8.41 20.13
C VAL A 2 -9.17 -8.75 19.97
N LYS A 3 -8.77 -9.35 18.83
CA LYS A 3 -7.35 -9.48 18.48
C LYS A 3 -6.81 -8.04 18.37
N MET A 4 -6.02 -7.61 19.36
CA MET A 4 -5.21 -6.41 19.16
C MET A 4 -4.35 -6.67 17.94
N GLY A 5 -4.55 -5.86 16.90
CA GLY A 5 -3.76 -5.94 15.70
C GLY A 5 -2.28 -5.72 16.02
N VAL A 6 -1.38 -6.26 15.18
CA VAL A 6 0.05 -5.95 15.27
C VAL A 6 0.26 -4.44 15.20
N GLY A 7 1.13 -3.94 16.07
CA GLY A 7 1.55 -2.54 16.03
C GLY A 7 2.46 -2.26 14.84
N VAL A 8 2.19 -1.17 14.12
CA VAL A 8 3.06 -0.66 13.07
C VAL A 8 3.28 0.83 13.23
N LYS A 9 4.44 1.28 12.76
CA LYS A 9 4.79 2.69 12.65
C LYS A 9 5.10 3.00 11.20
N LEU A 10 4.45 4.01 10.63
CA LEU A 10 4.75 4.51 9.28
C LEU A 10 5.74 5.67 9.38
N VAL A 11 6.89 5.52 8.74
CA VAL A 11 7.93 6.54 8.72
C VAL A 11 8.25 6.98 7.30
N LYS A 12 8.76 8.20 7.14
CA LYS A 12 9.22 8.71 5.84
C LYS A 12 10.43 7.92 5.35
N ASN A 13 10.61 7.89 4.04
CA ASN A 13 11.79 7.30 3.44
C ASN A 13 13.07 8.06 3.88
N ASP A 14 14.08 7.27 4.20
CA ASP A 14 15.42 7.75 4.60
C ASP A 14 16.45 6.69 4.19
N LEU A 15 17.61 7.13 3.73
CA LEU A 15 18.68 6.22 3.30
C LEU A 15 19.18 5.29 4.41
N LYS A 16 18.98 5.63 5.68
CA LYS A 16 19.31 4.74 6.81
C LYS A 16 18.56 3.40 6.77
N TYR A 17 17.44 3.33 6.04
CA TYR A 17 16.66 2.10 5.87
C TYR A 17 17.04 1.31 4.62
N ALA A 18 17.95 1.81 3.78
CA ALA A 18 18.24 1.23 2.47
C ALA A 18 18.65 -0.24 2.54
N GLU A 19 19.51 -0.63 3.49
CA GLU A 19 19.94 -2.02 3.64
C GLU A 19 18.79 -2.96 4.01
N GLN A 20 17.93 -2.56 4.95
CA GLN A 20 16.79 -3.38 5.36
C GLN A 20 15.75 -3.48 4.23
N VAL A 21 15.45 -2.39 3.54
CA VAL A 21 14.55 -2.38 2.38
C VAL A 21 15.11 -3.26 1.27
N PHE A 22 16.39 -3.15 0.95
CA PHE A 22 17.07 -3.97 -0.05
C PHE A 22 16.96 -5.46 0.29
N LYS A 23 17.28 -5.83 1.52
CA LYS A 23 17.20 -7.22 1.98
C LYS A 23 15.81 -7.83 1.76
N LEU A 24 14.75 -7.07 2.01
CA LEU A 24 13.38 -7.55 1.84
C LEU A 24 12.92 -7.51 0.37
N SER A 25 13.24 -6.45 -0.36
CA SER A 25 12.78 -6.25 -1.75
C SER A 25 13.55 -7.10 -2.77
N SER A 26 14.76 -7.54 -2.44
CA SER A 26 15.54 -8.45 -3.28
C SER A 26 15.10 -9.91 -3.19
N ASP A 27 14.23 -10.26 -2.24
CA ASP A 27 13.63 -11.58 -2.17
C ASP A 27 12.76 -11.86 -3.40
N GLN A 28 12.89 -13.08 -3.97
CA GLN A 28 12.17 -13.45 -5.21
C GLN A 28 10.66 -13.37 -5.05
N GLY A 29 10.12 -13.72 -3.88
CA GLY A 29 8.69 -13.63 -3.60
C GLY A 29 8.18 -12.18 -3.66
N VAL A 30 8.97 -11.20 -3.24
CA VAL A 30 8.64 -9.79 -3.35
C VAL A 30 8.85 -9.27 -4.77
N LYS A 31 9.96 -9.63 -5.42
CA LYS A 31 10.23 -9.25 -6.83
C LYS A 31 9.10 -9.67 -7.77
N ASP A 32 8.61 -10.90 -7.62
CA ASP A 32 7.54 -11.44 -8.45
C ASP A 32 6.22 -10.65 -8.29
N VAL A 33 5.92 -10.24 -7.07
CA VAL A 33 4.73 -9.42 -6.77
C VAL A 33 4.86 -8.02 -7.34
N LEU A 34 6.02 -7.37 -7.13
CA LEU A 34 6.25 -5.99 -7.54
C LEU A 34 6.55 -5.85 -9.04
N GLY A 35 7.04 -6.92 -9.68
CA GLY A 35 7.48 -6.86 -11.08
C GLY A 35 8.69 -5.94 -11.29
N ILE A 36 9.54 -5.79 -10.28
CA ILE A 36 10.72 -4.92 -10.30
C ILE A 36 12.02 -5.74 -10.31
N LYS A 37 13.07 -5.12 -10.84
CA LYS A 37 14.44 -5.62 -10.69
C LYS A 37 15.10 -4.87 -9.53
N VAL A 38 15.51 -5.62 -8.51
CA VAL A 38 16.29 -5.14 -7.38
C VAL A 38 17.42 -6.14 -7.20
N ASP A 39 18.56 -5.87 -7.83
CA ASP A 39 19.69 -6.80 -7.86
C ASP A 39 20.87 -6.26 -7.03
N HIS A 40 20.94 -4.93 -6.86
CA HIS A 40 21.99 -4.25 -6.10
C HIS A 40 21.39 -3.25 -5.12
N ILE A 41 22.10 -2.95 -4.04
CA ILE A 41 21.66 -1.95 -3.04
C ILE A 41 21.46 -0.57 -3.66
N GLU A 42 22.24 -0.25 -4.69
CA GLU A 42 22.14 1.00 -5.44
C GLU A 42 20.75 1.20 -6.06
N ASP A 43 20.07 0.10 -6.45
CA ASP A 43 18.71 0.16 -6.97
C ASP A 43 17.75 0.67 -5.89
N THR A 44 17.93 0.22 -4.65
CA THR A 44 17.13 0.66 -3.50
C THR A 44 17.46 2.10 -3.09
N ILE A 45 18.73 2.49 -3.10
CA ILE A 45 19.16 3.86 -2.83
C ILE A 45 18.56 4.81 -3.87
N GLY A 46 18.62 4.43 -5.16
CA GLY A 46 18.00 5.18 -6.25
C GLY A 46 16.48 5.30 -6.08
N PHE A 47 15.81 4.22 -5.71
CA PHE A 47 14.38 4.23 -5.41
C PHE A 47 14.03 5.18 -4.26
N ILE A 48 14.73 5.10 -3.13
CA ILE A 48 14.48 5.98 -1.97
C ILE A 48 14.66 7.44 -2.36
N SER A 49 15.75 7.77 -3.06
CA SER A 49 16.02 9.14 -3.52
C SER A 49 14.95 9.67 -4.47
N TYR A 50 14.50 8.83 -5.41
CA TYR A 50 13.41 9.15 -6.34
C TYR A 50 12.09 9.38 -5.60
N ILE A 51 11.73 8.51 -4.68
CA ILE A 51 10.47 8.61 -3.91
C ILE A 51 10.45 9.85 -3.02
N VAL A 52 11.56 10.19 -2.38
CA VAL A 52 11.67 11.42 -1.59
C VAL A 52 11.39 12.65 -2.47
N GLN A 53 11.94 12.70 -3.68
CA GLN A 53 11.68 13.78 -4.62
C GLN A 53 10.21 13.81 -5.07
N GLN A 54 9.62 12.66 -5.40
CA GLN A 54 8.21 12.58 -5.79
C GLN A 54 7.25 13.01 -4.68
N GLU A 55 7.59 12.74 -3.42
CA GLU A 55 6.82 13.18 -2.27
C GLU A 55 6.93 14.70 -2.07
N LEU A 56 8.12 15.30 -2.25
CA LEU A 56 8.30 16.75 -2.22
C LEU A 56 7.48 17.47 -3.30
N GLU A 57 7.31 16.83 -4.45
CA GLU A 57 6.46 17.33 -5.55
C GLU A 57 4.95 17.08 -5.32
N GLY A 58 4.57 16.42 -4.22
CA GLY A 58 3.18 16.12 -3.88
C GLY A 58 2.53 15.03 -4.73
N LYS A 59 3.30 14.23 -5.46
CA LYS A 59 2.80 13.20 -6.37
C LYS A 59 2.51 11.87 -5.69
N VAL A 60 3.21 11.58 -4.60
CA VAL A 60 3.05 10.35 -3.83
C VAL A 60 3.15 10.64 -2.33
N ILE A 61 2.60 9.74 -1.53
CA ILE A 61 2.95 9.57 -0.11
C ILE A 61 3.50 8.16 0.00
N ASN A 62 4.74 8.00 0.40
CA ASN A 62 5.37 6.69 0.55
C ASN A 62 5.91 6.53 1.95
N ARG A 63 5.64 5.40 2.58
CA ARG A 63 6.01 5.13 3.98
C ARG A 63 6.69 3.78 4.11
N ILE A 64 7.78 3.77 4.82
CA ILE A 64 8.41 2.55 5.33
C ILE A 64 7.59 2.10 6.53
N ILE A 65 7.27 0.82 6.57
CA ILE A 65 6.51 0.19 7.65
C ILE A 65 7.52 -0.41 8.63
N LEU A 66 7.49 0.05 9.87
CA LEU A 66 8.26 -0.53 10.96
C LEU A 66 7.35 -1.33 11.89
N ASN A 67 7.88 -2.43 12.42
CA ASN A 67 7.23 -3.18 13.50
C ASN A 67 7.54 -2.56 14.88
N GLU A 68 7.10 -3.20 15.94
CA GLU A 68 7.31 -2.74 17.31
C GLU A 68 8.78 -2.76 17.76
N LEU A 69 9.65 -3.49 17.02
CA LEU A 69 11.09 -3.54 17.26
C LEU A 69 11.87 -2.55 16.37
N ASP A 70 11.18 -1.63 15.70
CA ASP A 70 11.74 -0.69 14.71
C ASP A 70 12.43 -1.37 13.51
N GLU A 71 12.07 -2.63 13.21
CA GLU A 71 12.54 -3.33 12.02
C GLU A 71 11.66 -2.99 10.81
N VAL A 72 12.26 -2.83 9.64
CA VAL A 72 11.51 -2.64 8.38
C VAL A 72 10.80 -3.95 8.03
N VAL A 73 9.48 -3.89 7.83
CA VAL A 73 8.67 -5.03 7.42
C VAL A 73 8.10 -4.91 6.01
N GLY A 74 8.11 -3.71 5.44
CA GLY A 74 7.62 -3.45 4.09
C GLY A 74 7.48 -1.97 3.78
N ILE A 75 6.75 -1.67 2.71
CA ILE A 75 6.44 -0.31 2.26
C ILE A 75 4.97 -0.21 1.89
N THR A 76 4.35 0.91 2.22
CA THR A 76 3.01 1.27 1.78
C THR A 76 3.00 2.67 1.18
N SER A 77 2.17 2.90 0.16
CA SER A 77 2.14 4.16 -0.57
C SER A 77 0.74 4.55 -1.04
N LEU A 78 0.54 5.87 -1.15
CA LEU A 78 -0.53 6.48 -1.91
C LEU A 78 0.08 7.10 -3.16
N LYS A 79 -0.47 6.79 -4.31
CA LYS A 79 0.00 7.24 -5.63
C LYS A 79 -1.18 7.67 -6.49
N HIS A 80 -0.91 8.28 -7.64
CA HIS A 80 -1.95 8.85 -8.51
C HIS A 80 -2.90 9.77 -7.72
N ILE A 81 -2.31 10.64 -6.89
CA ILE A 81 -3.07 11.55 -6.02
C ILE A 81 -3.71 12.64 -6.87
N ASP A 82 -5.03 12.58 -7.00
CA ASP A 82 -5.85 13.59 -7.66
C ASP A 82 -6.69 14.32 -6.62
N ARG A 83 -6.24 15.51 -6.24
CA ARG A 83 -6.92 16.33 -5.22
C ARG A 83 -8.21 16.96 -5.74
N GLY A 84 -8.33 17.14 -7.07
CA GLY A 84 -9.51 17.69 -7.71
C GLY A 84 -10.68 16.73 -7.66
N ASP A 85 -10.44 15.48 -8.01
CA ASP A 85 -11.43 14.40 -7.99
C ASP A 85 -11.51 13.68 -6.63
N GLY A 86 -10.61 13.98 -5.69
CA GLY A 86 -10.58 13.39 -4.35
C GLY A 86 -10.24 11.90 -4.35
N ILE A 87 -9.36 11.46 -5.25
CA ILE A 87 -9.01 10.05 -5.44
C ILE A 87 -7.51 9.81 -5.37
N CYS A 88 -7.14 8.63 -4.93
CA CYS A 88 -5.77 8.12 -5.05
C CYS A 88 -5.77 6.58 -5.08
N HIS A 89 -4.61 6.00 -5.31
CA HIS A 89 -4.40 4.55 -5.31
C HIS A 89 -3.47 4.16 -4.17
N ILE A 90 -3.73 3.01 -3.56
CA ILE A 90 -2.88 2.42 -2.51
C ILE A 90 -2.06 1.27 -3.09
N GLY A 91 -0.80 1.16 -2.68
CA GLY A 91 0.04 0.01 -2.91
C GLY A 91 0.75 -0.37 -1.62
N THR A 92 0.79 -1.66 -1.30
CA THR A 92 1.48 -2.16 -0.10
C THR A 92 2.19 -3.47 -0.42
N TRP A 93 3.42 -3.60 0.01
CA TRP A 93 4.11 -4.89 0.02
C TRP A 93 4.77 -5.13 1.37
N ILE A 94 4.80 -6.38 1.76
CA ILE A 94 5.39 -6.87 3.01
C ILE A 94 6.49 -7.86 2.64
N GLY A 95 7.61 -7.81 3.33
CA GLY A 95 8.70 -8.78 3.16
C GLY A 95 8.27 -10.20 3.54
N VAL A 96 8.78 -11.19 2.82
CA VAL A 96 8.41 -12.60 2.98
C VAL A 96 8.46 -13.08 4.44
N PRO A 97 9.49 -12.73 5.25
CA PRO A 97 9.55 -13.18 6.64
C PRO A 97 8.40 -12.72 7.52
N PHE A 98 7.68 -11.66 7.09
CA PHE A 98 6.60 -11.02 7.84
C PHE A 98 5.20 -11.34 7.30
N TRP A 99 5.10 -12.25 6.32
CA TRP A 99 3.83 -12.64 5.74
C TRP A 99 2.93 -13.38 6.75
N GLY A 100 1.61 -13.16 6.64
CA GLY A 100 0.62 -13.85 7.47
C GLY A 100 0.53 -13.35 8.93
N GLN A 101 1.23 -12.27 9.26
CA GLN A 101 1.30 -11.75 10.64
C GLN A 101 0.42 -10.51 10.89
N GLY A 102 -0.34 -10.04 9.87
CA GLY A 102 -1.25 -8.92 10.01
C GLY A 102 -0.66 -7.54 9.65
N TYR A 103 0.63 -7.46 9.29
CA TYR A 103 1.28 -6.19 8.96
C TYR A 103 0.67 -5.48 7.75
N ASN A 104 0.17 -6.22 6.76
CA ASN A 104 -0.48 -5.64 5.58
C ASN A 104 -1.74 -4.86 5.97
N GLU A 105 -2.62 -5.45 6.78
CA GLU A 105 -3.84 -4.81 7.23
C GLU A 105 -3.54 -3.63 8.16
N ALA A 106 -2.65 -3.82 9.14
CA ALA A 106 -2.28 -2.76 10.07
C ALA A 106 -1.70 -1.53 9.36
N SER A 107 -0.79 -1.73 8.39
CA SER A 107 -0.21 -0.63 7.62
C SER A 107 -1.22 0.06 6.70
N LYS A 108 -2.18 -0.69 6.13
CA LYS A 108 -3.27 -0.10 5.34
C LYS A 108 -4.15 0.82 6.18
N ILE A 109 -4.51 0.43 7.39
CA ILE A 109 -5.29 1.29 8.29
C ILE A 109 -4.57 2.61 8.53
N GLU A 110 -3.28 2.58 8.81
CA GLU A 110 -2.51 3.80 9.10
C GLU A 110 -2.36 4.71 7.88
N ILE A 111 -2.09 4.16 6.68
CA ILE A 111 -1.97 5.01 5.50
C ILE A 111 -3.32 5.51 4.99
N LEU A 112 -4.41 4.78 5.20
CA LEU A 112 -5.77 5.24 4.89
C LEU A 112 -6.18 6.42 5.79
N LYS A 113 -5.73 6.48 7.04
CA LYS A 113 -5.90 7.67 7.88
C LYS A 113 -5.25 8.90 7.24
N ILE A 114 -4.06 8.77 6.67
CA ILE A 114 -3.41 9.85 5.91
C ILE A 114 -4.26 10.24 4.70
N ALA A 115 -4.72 9.26 3.91
CA ALA A 115 -5.53 9.52 2.72
C ALA A 115 -6.81 10.30 3.05
N PHE A 116 -7.56 9.86 4.05
CA PHE A 116 -8.87 10.45 4.35
C PHE A 116 -8.79 11.66 5.26
N ASN A 117 -7.89 11.70 6.25
CA ASN A 117 -7.82 12.79 7.21
C ASN A 117 -6.91 13.94 6.74
N ASP A 118 -5.75 13.63 6.15
CA ASP A 118 -4.75 14.63 5.77
C ASP A 118 -4.96 15.10 4.33
N LEU A 119 -5.09 14.16 3.38
CA LEU A 119 -5.27 14.46 1.96
C LEU A 119 -6.72 14.75 1.57
N LYS A 120 -7.69 14.43 2.45
CA LYS A 120 -9.14 14.63 2.21
C LYS A 120 -9.67 13.87 0.98
N MET A 121 -9.13 12.69 0.71
CA MET A 121 -9.62 11.84 -0.38
C MET A 121 -11.04 11.32 -0.09
N ASP A 122 -11.82 11.08 -1.14
CA ASP A 122 -13.14 10.46 -1.08
C ASP A 122 -13.08 8.96 -1.36
N TYR A 123 -12.16 8.57 -2.28
CA TYR A 123 -11.94 7.19 -2.71
C TYR A 123 -10.45 6.85 -2.71
N VAL A 124 -10.13 5.65 -2.22
CA VAL A 124 -8.79 5.06 -2.35
C VAL A 124 -8.93 3.73 -3.07
N PHE A 125 -8.37 3.65 -4.28
CA PHE A 125 -8.43 2.44 -5.11
C PHE A 125 -7.30 1.48 -4.78
N ALA A 126 -7.61 0.19 -4.80
CA ALA A 126 -6.65 -0.90 -4.64
C ALA A 126 -6.79 -1.87 -5.80
N GLY A 127 -5.72 -2.07 -6.55
CA GLY A 127 -5.67 -3.04 -7.63
C GLY A 127 -4.88 -4.29 -7.25
N ALA A 128 -5.13 -5.36 -7.98
CA ALA A 128 -4.31 -6.57 -7.93
C ALA A 128 -4.36 -7.27 -9.29
N LYS A 129 -3.23 -7.87 -9.70
CA LYS A 129 -3.22 -8.77 -10.86
C LYS A 129 -4.25 -9.89 -10.65
N GLU A 130 -5.02 -10.25 -11.66
CA GLU A 130 -5.98 -11.36 -11.56
C GLU A 130 -5.32 -12.66 -11.07
N SER A 131 -4.07 -12.90 -11.48
CA SER A 131 -3.27 -14.04 -11.07
C SER A 131 -2.76 -13.97 -9.63
N ASN A 132 -2.76 -12.80 -8.99
CA ASN A 132 -2.27 -12.63 -7.62
C ASN A 132 -3.37 -12.95 -6.60
N THR A 133 -3.69 -14.24 -6.47
CA THR A 133 -4.72 -14.74 -5.55
C THR A 133 -4.48 -14.30 -4.11
N ARG A 134 -3.23 -14.20 -3.68
CA ARG A 134 -2.89 -13.78 -2.33
C ARG A 134 -3.30 -12.34 -2.06
N SER A 135 -2.95 -11.40 -2.95
CA SER A 135 -3.35 -9.98 -2.82
C SER A 135 -4.85 -9.82 -2.88
N ARG A 136 -5.52 -10.53 -3.79
CA ARG A 136 -6.98 -10.51 -3.92
C ARG A 136 -7.66 -10.95 -2.63
N ARG A 137 -7.28 -12.12 -2.09
CA ARG A 137 -7.84 -12.63 -0.83
C ARG A 137 -7.56 -11.72 0.36
N ALA A 138 -6.38 -11.08 0.40
CA ALA A 138 -6.06 -10.11 1.45
C ALA A 138 -7.00 -8.90 1.40
N GLN A 139 -7.33 -8.40 0.21
CA GLN A 139 -8.26 -7.28 0.03
C GLN A 139 -9.71 -7.68 0.33
N GLU A 140 -10.15 -8.87 -0.09
CA GLU A 140 -11.50 -9.40 0.16
C GLU A 140 -11.84 -9.53 1.64
N LYS A 141 -10.84 -9.69 2.51
CA LYS A 141 -11.03 -9.81 3.96
C LYS A 141 -11.21 -8.46 4.68
N LEU A 142 -10.91 -7.34 4.01
CA LEU A 142 -10.99 -6.02 4.63
C LEU A 142 -12.44 -5.54 4.67
N ALA A 143 -12.99 -5.39 5.87
CA ALA A 143 -14.39 -5.04 6.07
C ALA A 143 -14.80 -3.68 5.46
N TYR A 144 -13.83 -2.78 5.26
CA TYR A 144 -14.03 -1.46 4.66
C TYR A 144 -13.80 -1.41 3.15
N MET A 145 -13.48 -2.55 2.50
CA MET A 145 -13.18 -2.62 1.07
C MET A 145 -14.43 -3.00 0.27
N THR A 146 -14.79 -2.21 -0.74
CA THR A 146 -15.77 -2.59 -1.75
C THR A 146 -15.05 -3.29 -2.90
N ILE A 147 -15.44 -4.53 -3.16
CA ILE A 147 -14.79 -5.42 -4.13
C ILE A 147 -15.45 -5.32 -5.49
N GLY A 148 -14.64 -5.40 -6.56
CA GLY A 148 -15.15 -5.60 -7.93
C GLY A 148 -15.78 -4.35 -8.52
N VAL A 149 -15.09 -3.23 -8.53
CA VAL A 149 -15.62 -1.95 -9.04
C VAL A 149 -15.09 -1.59 -10.44
N GLU A 150 -14.61 -2.58 -11.20
CA GLU A 150 -13.99 -2.39 -12.52
C GLU A 150 -14.91 -1.68 -13.52
N GLN A 151 -16.20 -2.05 -13.52
CA GLN A 151 -17.18 -1.45 -14.45
C GLN A 151 -17.60 -0.04 -14.03
N GLU A 152 -17.57 0.26 -12.73
CA GLU A 152 -17.91 1.58 -12.19
C GLU A 152 -16.79 2.60 -12.40
N PHE A 153 -15.54 2.14 -12.35
CA PHE A 153 -14.34 2.99 -12.46
C PHE A 153 -13.35 2.50 -13.54
N PRO A 154 -13.76 2.49 -14.84
CA PRO A 154 -12.92 1.96 -15.91
C PRO A 154 -11.63 2.74 -16.13
N LYS A 155 -11.63 4.05 -15.84
CA LYS A 155 -10.42 4.89 -15.90
C LYS A 155 -9.37 4.43 -14.88
N GLU A 156 -9.83 4.16 -13.66
CA GLU A 156 -8.94 3.75 -12.57
C GLU A 156 -8.42 2.31 -12.79
N LEU A 157 -9.25 1.42 -13.33
CA LEU A 157 -8.82 0.11 -13.79
C LEU A 157 -7.73 0.20 -14.84
N SER A 158 -7.90 1.08 -15.83
CA SER A 158 -6.91 1.28 -16.90
C SER A 158 -5.55 1.71 -16.35
N ILE A 159 -5.51 2.56 -15.33
CA ILE A 159 -4.26 2.98 -14.67
C ILE A 159 -3.57 1.77 -14.04
N VAL A 160 -4.29 0.95 -13.30
CA VAL A 160 -3.75 -0.24 -12.62
C VAL A 160 -3.24 -1.28 -13.63
N GLU A 161 -4.03 -1.57 -14.67
CA GLU A 161 -3.64 -2.53 -15.72
C GLU A 161 -2.42 -2.08 -16.52
N LYS A 162 -2.32 -0.78 -16.79
CA LYS A 162 -1.16 -0.19 -17.49
C LYS A 162 0.13 -0.33 -16.66
N GLU A 163 0.06 -0.09 -15.36
CA GLU A 163 1.20 -0.28 -14.46
C GLU A 163 1.58 -1.76 -14.33
N ALA A 164 0.60 -2.62 -14.12
CA ALA A 164 0.80 -4.05 -13.94
C ALA A 164 1.16 -4.79 -15.25
N LYS A 165 0.91 -4.17 -16.41
CA LYS A 165 1.05 -4.75 -17.76
C LYS A 165 0.29 -6.07 -17.93
N THR A 166 -0.84 -6.20 -17.25
CA THR A 166 -1.69 -7.38 -17.28
C THR A 166 -3.09 -7.05 -16.75
N LYS A 167 -4.04 -7.96 -16.92
CA LYS A 167 -5.38 -7.84 -16.38
C LYS A 167 -5.37 -7.79 -14.85
N CYS A 168 -6.16 -6.88 -14.31
CA CYS A 168 -6.28 -6.62 -12.89
C CYS A 168 -7.73 -6.61 -12.43
N VAL A 169 -7.93 -6.86 -11.14
CA VAL A 169 -9.15 -6.51 -10.42
C VAL A 169 -8.99 -5.14 -9.79
N LEU A 170 -10.09 -4.44 -9.59
CA LEU A 170 -10.13 -3.12 -8.95
C LEU A 170 -11.10 -3.13 -7.78
N ASN A 171 -10.63 -2.66 -6.64
CA ASN A 171 -11.41 -2.50 -5.43
C ASN A 171 -11.30 -1.05 -4.94
N VAL A 172 -12.18 -0.62 -4.06
CA VAL A 172 -12.18 0.75 -3.54
C VAL A 172 -12.48 0.79 -2.04
N VAL A 173 -11.79 1.66 -1.34
CA VAL A 173 -12.14 2.09 0.02
C VAL A 173 -12.81 3.44 -0.09
N LYS A 174 -14.05 3.55 0.36
CA LYS A 174 -14.78 4.82 0.45
C LYS A 174 -14.56 5.44 1.82
N ARG A 175 -14.42 6.76 1.88
CA ARG A 175 -14.21 7.50 3.15
C ARG A 175 -15.21 7.10 4.23
N GLU A 176 -16.50 7.07 3.88
CA GLU A 176 -17.57 6.76 4.83
C GLU A 176 -17.51 5.33 5.37
N ASP A 177 -17.14 4.35 4.53
CA ASP A 177 -17.03 2.96 4.93
C ASP A 177 -15.84 2.76 5.88
N PHE A 178 -14.73 3.43 5.61
CA PHE A 178 -13.57 3.43 6.49
C PHE A 178 -13.85 4.12 7.83
N ALA A 179 -14.57 5.25 7.82
CA ALA A 179 -14.98 5.94 9.04
C ALA A 179 -15.89 5.07 9.91
N LYS A 180 -16.86 4.38 9.32
CA LYS A 180 -17.72 3.41 10.03
C LYS A 180 -16.91 2.25 10.63
N PHE A 181 -15.94 1.72 9.85
CA PHE A 181 -15.04 0.67 10.33
C PHE A 181 -14.26 1.12 11.57
N LEU A 182 -13.64 2.30 11.52
CA LEU A 182 -12.88 2.82 12.67
C LEU A 182 -13.77 3.00 13.90
N THR A 183 -14.97 3.55 13.74
CA THR A 183 -15.93 3.74 14.86
C THR A 183 -16.34 2.41 15.48
N SER A 184 -16.48 1.33 14.70
CA SER A 184 -16.89 0.02 15.18
C SER A 184 -15.76 -0.80 15.83
N HIS A 185 -14.50 -0.44 15.61
CA HIS A 185 -13.32 -1.20 16.04
C HIS A 185 -12.45 -0.44 17.06
N ILE A 186 -12.79 0.82 17.37
CA ILE A 186 -12.18 1.61 18.46
C ILE A 186 -13.15 1.56 19.64
N ILE A 187 -13.04 0.53 20.43
CA ILE A 187 -13.57 0.46 21.81
C ILE A 187 -12.40 0.05 22.71
#